data_fd8e84769a344c9350f4250cfca7becf
#
_entry.id   fd8e84769a344c9350f4250cfca7becf
#
_cell.length_a   1.000
_cell.length_b   1.000
_cell.length_c   1.000
_cell.angle_alpha   90.00
_cell.angle_beta   90.00
_cell.angle_gamma   90.00
#
_symmetry.space_group_name_H-M   'P 1'
#
loop_
_entity.id
_entity.type
_entity.pdbx_description
1 polymer ?
#
loop_
_entity_poly.entity_id
_entity_poly.type
_entity_poly.pdbx_seq_one_letter_code
_entity_poly.pdbx_strand_id
1 'polypeptide(L)'
;MSEQSGGQYVFGRYQPPSHVIIHVSDPHFLAGGAPLGGRYDVEANFARTLDAIRAVHPHPAAIVITGDLADLGEPDAYRRLRAAVEPVAAELGTTVVWVAGNHDERPALRAGLLDLEPTQEPVTGVWDLDGLRLIALDTSVPGWHHGDLDDAQLSWLAEVLRE
;
A
#
# COMPACT_ATOMS: atom_id res chain seq x y z
N MET A 1 -22.49 -33.05 -16.15
CA MET A 1 -22.21 -31.70 -15.64
C MET A 1 -21.08 -31.87 -14.63
N SER A 2 -19.85 -31.64 -15.05
CA SER A 2 -18.65 -31.80 -14.21
C SER A 2 -18.35 -30.45 -13.57
N GLU A 3 -18.51 -30.39 -12.24
CA GLU A 3 -18.02 -29.28 -11.44
C GLU A 3 -16.49 -29.21 -11.58
N GLN A 4 -16.00 -28.15 -12.20
CA GLN A 4 -14.58 -27.79 -12.13
C GLN A 4 -14.33 -27.21 -10.73
N SER A 5 -13.84 -28.05 -9.81
CA SER A 5 -13.24 -27.58 -8.56
C SER A 5 -12.01 -26.75 -8.92
N GLY A 6 -12.09 -25.45 -8.71
CA GLY A 6 -10.95 -24.54 -8.79
C GLY A 6 -9.82 -25.08 -7.91
N GLY A 7 -8.70 -25.47 -8.54
CA GLY A 7 -7.56 -26.06 -7.84
C GLY A 7 -6.98 -25.09 -6.84
N GLN A 8 -7.11 -25.42 -5.57
CA GLN A 8 -6.45 -24.74 -4.49
C GLN A 8 -4.93 -25.04 -4.61
N TYR A 9 -4.13 -24.04 -4.92
CA TYR A 9 -2.68 -24.22 -4.98
C TYR A 9 -2.14 -24.41 -3.56
N VAL A 10 -1.85 -25.65 -3.20
CA VAL A 10 -1.18 -25.98 -1.93
C VAL A 10 0.32 -25.97 -2.18
N PHE A 11 1.02 -24.95 -1.69
CA PHE A 11 2.47 -24.89 -1.74
C PHE A 11 3.08 -25.73 -0.61
N GLY A 12 3.60 -26.90 -0.96
CA GLY A 12 4.35 -27.77 -0.04
C GLY A 12 3.50 -28.49 1.03
N ARG A 13 4.13 -28.73 2.21
CA ARG A 13 3.54 -29.46 3.34
C ARG A 13 2.88 -28.55 4.38
N TYR A 14 2.61 -27.31 4.04
CA TYR A 14 2.03 -26.33 4.96
C TYR A 14 0.51 -26.37 4.93
N GLN A 15 -0.10 -25.98 6.03
CA GLN A 15 -1.55 -25.77 6.08
C GLN A 15 -1.94 -24.63 5.12
N PRO A 16 -3.18 -24.60 4.62
CA PRO A 16 -3.69 -23.47 3.85
C PRO A 16 -3.43 -22.16 4.60
N PRO A 17 -3.14 -21.06 3.88
CA PRO A 17 -2.91 -19.76 4.51
C PRO A 17 -4.17 -19.30 5.25
N SER A 18 -4.01 -18.74 6.44
CA SER A 18 -5.11 -18.13 7.21
C SER A 18 -5.47 -16.73 6.69
N HIS A 19 -4.50 -16.03 6.08
CA HIS A 19 -4.68 -14.70 5.53
C HIS A 19 -4.08 -14.60 4.12
N VAL A 20 -4.67 -13.76 3.29
CA VAL A 20 -4.12 -13.34 2.00
C VAL A 20 -3.80 -11.85 2.11
N ILE A 21 -2.57 -11.48 1.79
CA ILE A 21 -2.11 -10.10 1.68
C ILE A 21 -1.71 -9.86 0.22
N ILE A 22 -2.20 -8.80 -0.37
CA ILE A 22 -1.72 -8.32 -1.67
C ILE A 22 -0.68 -7.23 -1.42
N HIS A 23 0.49 -7.39 -1.99
CA HIS A 23 1.54 -6.40 -1.98
C HIS A 23 1.74 -5.83 -3.39
N VAL A 24 1.63 -4.52 -3.51
CA VAL A 24 1.90 -3.75 -4.72
C VAL A 24 2.97 -2.72 -4.37
N SER A 25 3.89 -2.42 -5.29
CA SER A 25 4.93 -1.41 -5.07
C SER A 25 5.05 -0.46 -6.24
N ASP A 26 5.56 0.72 -5.96
CA ASP A 26 6.04 1.69 -6.94
C ASP A 26 4.99 2.07 -8.01
N PRO A 27 3.78 2.51 -7.64
CA PRO A 27 2.77 2.87 -8.62
C PRO A 27 3.07 4.16 -9.38
N HIS A 28 3.93 5.07 -8.86
CA HIS A 28 4.38 6.31 -9.49
C HIS A 28 3.26 7.15 -10.13
N PHE A 29 2.21 7.43 -9.37
CA PHE A 29 1.14 8.32 -9.85
C PHE A 29 1.66 9.74 -10.07
N LEU A 30 1.05 10.46 -11.02
CA LEU A 30 1.40 11.84 -11.35
C LEU A 30 0.16 12.74 -11.33
N ALA A 31 0.38 14.02 -11.04
CA ALA A 31 -0.68 15.02 -11.10
C ALA A 31 -1.31 15.09 -12.49
N GLY A 32 -2.64 15.32 -12.54
CA GLY A 32 -3.40 15.42 -13.77
C GLY A 32 -3.47 14.14 -14.60
N GLY A 33 -3.01 12.99 -14.08
CA GLY A 33 -2.91 11.74 -14.83
C GLY A 33 -1.85 11.78 -15.93
N ALA A 34 -0.78 12.56 -15.73
CA ALA A 34 0.31 12.65 -16.68
C ALA A 34 1.01 11.28 -16.84
N PRO A 35 1.43 10.92 -18.04
CA PRO A 35 2.13 9.66 -18.25
C PRO A 35 3.54 9.69 -17.69
N LEU A 36 3.95 8.65 -16.97
CA LEU A 36 5.30 8.49 -16.42
C LEU A 36 6.32 8.48 -17.57
N GLY A 37 7.32 9.36 -17.45
CA GLY A 37 8.33 9.56 -18.49
C GLY A 37 7.75 10.00 -19.85
N GLY A 38 6.57 10.62 -19.85
CA GLY A 38 5.86 11.04 -21.07
C GLY A 38 5.34 9.88 -21.94
N ARG A 39 5.37 8.64 -21.44
CA ARG A 39 5.11 7.44 -22.24
C ARG A 39 4.14 6.44 -21.61
N TYR A 40 4.25 6.22 -20.29
CA TYR A 40 3.53 5.13 -19.63
C TYR A 40 2.31 5.66 -18.90
N ASP A 41 1.12 5.21 -19.30
CA ASP A 41 -0.12 5.48 -18.60
C ASP A 41 -0.19 4.60 -17.33
N VAL A 42 0.30 5.15 -16.22
CA VAL A 42 0.38 4.44 -14.94
C VAL A 42 -1.00 4.16 -14.38
N GLU A 43 -1.97 5.06 -14.57
CA GLU A 43 -3.33 4.89 -14.05
C GLU A 43 -4.05 3.74 -14.77
N ALA A 44 -3.97 3.69 -16.10
CA ALA A 44 -4.57 2.59 -16.86
C ALA A 44 -3.89 1.24 -16.54
N ASN A 45 -2.57 1.24 -16.27
CA ASN A 45 -1.86 0.04 -15.85
C ASN A 45 -2.30 -0.39 -14.46
N PHE A 46 -2.41 0.56 -13.54
CA PHE A 46 -2.80 0.29 -12.16
C PHE A 46 -4.26 -0.17 -12.06
N ALA A 47 -5.16 0.37 -12.89
CA ALA A 47 -6.54 -0.09 -12.98
C ALA A 47 -6.62 -1.60 -13.30
N ARG A 48 -5.78 -2.10 -14.22
CA ARG A 48 -5.70 -3.54 -14.52
C ARG A 48 -5.19 -4.36 -13.32
N THR A 49 -4.28 -3.79 -12.52
CA THR A 49 -3.83 -4.43 -11.28
C THR A 49 -4.97 -4.52 -10.27
N LEU A 50 -5.77 -3.45 -10.13
CA LEU A 50 -6.95 -3.46 -9.26
C LEU A 50 -8.01 -4.46 -9.72
N ASP A 51 -8.22 -4.62 -11.03
CA ASP A 51 -9.13 -5.64 -11.57
C ASP A 51 -8.62 -7.07 -11.26
N ALA A 52 -7.32 -7.29 -11.33
CA ALA A 52 -6.73 -8.56 -10.92
C ALA A 52 -6.89 -8.82 -9.40
N ILE A 53 -6.77 -7.79 -8.58
CA ILE A 53 -6.99 -7.88 -7.12
C ILE A 53 -8.44 -8.27 -6.81
N ARG A 54 -9.44 -7.69 -7.50
CA ARG A 54 -10.86 -8.08 -7.35
C ARG A 54 -11.10 -9.56 -7.62
N ALA A 55 -10.32 -10.16 -8.50
CA ALA A 55 -10.45 -11.58 -8.86
C ALA A 55 -9.79 -12.54 -7.85
N VAL A 56 -9.07 -12.04 -6.85
CA VAL A 56 -8.41 -12.88 -5.83
C VAL A 56 -9.44 -13.45 -4.86
N HIS A 57 -9.39 -14.78 -4.65
CA HIS A 57 -10.25 -15.47 -3.68
C HIS A 57 -9.43 -16.44 -2.82
N PRO A 58 -9.61 -16.46 -1.48
CA PRO A 58 -10.48 -15.55 -0.72
C PRO A 58 -10.01 -14.09 -0.85
N HIS A 59 -10.91 -13.14 -0.57
CA HIS A 59 -10.55 -11.72 -0.62
C HIS A 59 -9.38 -11.43 0.33
N PRO A 60 -8.47 -10.53 -0.05
CA PRO A 60 -7.32 -10.22 0.78
C PRO A 60 -7.73 -9.52 2.08
N ALA A 61 -7.06 -9.84 3.18
CA ALA A 61 -7.22 -9.13 4.44
C ALA A 61 -6.65 -7.71 4.38
N ALA A 62 -5.58 -7.53 3.58
CA ALA A 62 -5.02 -6.20 3.30
C ALA A 62 -4.46 -6.09 1.89
N ILE A 63 -4.49 -4.87 1.36
CA ILE A 63 -3.72 -4.40 0.21
C ILE A 63 -2.64 -3.47 0.76
N VAL A 64 -1.39 -3.88 0.67
CA VAL A 64 -0.22 -3.12 1.12
C VAL A 64 0.42 -2.50 -0.11
N ILE A 65 0.50 -1.17 -0.15
CA ILE A 65 1.10 -0.43 -1.26
C ILE A 65 2.31 0.31 -0.74
N THR A 66 3.49 -0.07 -1.23
CA THR A 66 4.78 0.40 -0.71
C THR A 66 5.60 1.11 -1.76
N GLY A 67 6.28 2.14 -1.32
CA GLY A 67 7.29 2.85 -2.11
C GLY A 67 6.70 3.66 -3.25
N ASP A 68 7.27 4.82 -3.47
CA ASP A 68 7.06 5.69 -4.63
C ASP A 68 5.59 5.75 -5.10
N LEU A 69 4.71 6.09 -4.15
CA LEU A 69 3.26 6.17 -4.38
C LEU A 69 2.94 7.26 -5.42
N ALA A 70 3.64 8.40 -5.31
CA ALA A 70 3.66 9.46 -6.31
C ALA A 70 5.07 9.62 -6.88
N ASP A 71 5.19 9.91 -8.17
CA ASP A 71 6.50 10.08 -8.85
C ASP A 71 7.23 11.37 -8.42
N LEU A 72 6.48 12.43 -8.19
CA LEU A 72 7.00 13.76 -7.83
C LEU A 72 6.45 14.27 -6.48
N GLY A 73 5.84 13.42 -5.66
CA GLY A 73 5.28 13.81 -4.37
C GLY A 73 4.12 14.79 -4.42
N GLU A 74 3.40 14.88 -5.54
CA GLU A 74 2.38 15.90 -5.79
C GLU A 74 1.06 15.58 -5.06
N PRO A 75 0.42 16.53 -4.39
CA PRO A 75 -0.85 16.30 -3.68
C PRO A 75 -1.97 15.72 -4.57
N ASP A 76 -1.99 16.07 -5.86
CA ASP A 76 -2.98 15.53 -6.80
C ASP A 76 -2.75 14.05 -7.11
N ALA A 77 -1.49 13.63 -7.24
CA ALA A 77 -1.12 12.23 -7.47
C ALA A 77 -1.66 11.33 -6.35
N TYR A 78 -1.47 11.73 -5.08
CA TYR A 78 -1.99 10.98 -3.93
C TYR A 78 -3.53 10.89 -3.93
N ARG A 79 -4.23 12.00 -4.21
CA ARG A 79 -5.70 11.97 -4.30
C ARG A 79 -6.19 11.05 -5.41
N ARG A 80 -5.51 11.01 -6.56
CA ARG A 80 -5.84 10.15 -7.69
C ARG A 80 -5.59 8.68 -7.34
N LEU A 81 -4.46 8.36 -6.72
CA LEU A 81 -4.16 7.01 -6.23
C LEU A 81 -5.21 6.55 -5.22
N ARG A 82 -5.53 7.39 -4.23
CA ARG A 82 -6.57 7.12 -3.23
C ARG A 82 -7.93 6.84 -3.89
N ALA A 83 -8.34 7.71 -4.83
CA ALA A 83 -9.60 7.57 -5.55
C ALA A 83 -9.68 6.29 -6.39
N ALA A 84 -8.55 5.74 -6.84
CA ALA A 84 -8.51 4.47 -7.54
C ALA A 84 -8.61 3.27 -6.58
N VAL A 85 -7.94 3.31 -5.44
CA VAL A 85 -7.80 2.16 -4.52
C VAL A 85 -8.97 2.01 -3.55
N GLU A 86 -9.41 3.10 -2.90
CA GLU A 86 -10.42 3.02 -1.83
C GLU A 86 -11.75 2.37 -2.25
N PRO A 87 -12.31 2.64 -3.46
CA PRO A 87 -13.53 1.97 -3.89
C PRO A 87 -13.36 0.45 -4.00
N VAL A 88 -12.19 -0.01 -4.46
CA VAL A 88 -11.87 -1.44 -4.58
C VAL A 88 -11.74 -2.06 -3.19
N ALA A 89 -11.03 -1.40 -2.30
CA ALA A 89 -10.86 -1.86 -0.93
C ALA A 89 -12.20 -1.96 -0.20
N ALA A 90 -13.08 -0.96 -0.37
CA ALA A 90 -14.41 -0.98 0.20
C ALA A 90 -15.29 -2.10 -0.37
N GLU A 91 -15.23 -2.35 -1.69
CA GLU A 91 -15.93 -3.46 -2.36
C GLU A 91 -15.51 -4.82 -1.79
N LEU A 92 -14.20 -5.00 -1.54
CA LEU A 92 -13.63 -6.26 -1.06
C LEU A 92 -13.69 -6.40 0.47
N GLY A 93 -14.02 -5.34 1.20
CA GLY A 93 -13.95 -5.31 2.67
C GLY A 93 -12.52 -5.47 3.20
N THR A 94 -11.52 -4.93 2.49
CA THR A 94 -10.10 -5.09 2.78
C THR A 94 -9.47 -3.81 3.34
N THR A 95 -8.45 -3.95 4.16
CA THR A 95 -7.67 -2.83 4.69
C THR A 95 -6.63 -2.38 3.69
N VAL A 96 -6.45 -1.06 3.51
CA VAL A 96 -5.34 -0.50 2.72
C VAL A 96 -4.25 0.01 3.66
N VAL A 97 -3.02 -0.38 3.37
CA VAL A 97 -1.82 0.08 4.08
C VAL A 97 -0.92 0.81 3.09
N TRP A 98 -0.67 2.08 3.37
CA TRP A 98 0.20 2.94 2.57
C TRP A 98 1.57 3.06 3.23
N VAL A 99 2.64 2.88 2.46
CA VAL A 99 4.03 3.02 2.94
C VAL A 99 4.80 3.89 1.96
N ALA A 100 5.40 4.96 2.49
CA ALA A 100 6.16 5.91 1.68
C ALA A 100 7.43 5.30 1.06
N GLY A 101 7.80 5.80 -0.12
CA GLY A 101 9.10 5.60 -0.77
C GLY A 101 9.93 6.89 -0.81
N ASN A 102 11.03 6.87 -1.56
CA ASN A 102 11.93 8.02 -1.64
C ASN A 102 11.45 9.14 -2.59
N HIS A 103 10.47 8.87 -3.45
CA HIS A 103 9.80 9.87 -4.27
C HIS A 103 8.64 10.58 -3.54
N ASP A 104 8.23 10.04 -2.39
CA ASP A 104 7.08 10.55 -1.67
C ASP A 104 7.43 11.73 -0.77
N GLU A 105 6.53 12.72 -0.75
CA GLU A 105 6.62 13.89 0.10
C GLU A 105 5.67 13.74 1.28
N ARG A 106 6.20 13.60 2.52
CA ARG A 106 5.42 13.31 3.73
C ARG A 106 4.21 14.24 3.93
N PRO A 107 4.34 15.59 3.85
CA PRO A 107 3.19 16.46 4.06
C PRO A 107 2.08 16.22 3.05
N ALA A 108 2.41 16.03 1.78
CA ALA A 108 1.45 15.80 0.72
C ALA A 108 0.80 14.42 0.81
N LEU A 109 1.58 13.38 1.14
CA LEU A 109 1.09 12.02 1.39
C LEU A 109 0.14 12.00 2.59
N ARG A 110 0.54 12.59 3.73
CA ARG A 110 -0.28 12.66 4.95
C ARG A 110 -1.64 13.29 4.68
N ALA A 111 -1.67 14.41 3.98
CA ALA A 111 -2.91 15.10 3.64
C ALA A 111 -3.72 14.38 2.55
N GLY A 112 -3.07 13.85 1.52
CA GLY A 112 -3.73 13.30 0.33
C GLY A 112 -4.25 11.88 0.50
N LEU A 113 -3.57 11.05 1.29
CA LEU A 113 -3.95 9.64 1.51
C LEU A 113 -4.55 9.37 2.88
N LEU A 114 -4.16 10.13 3.92
CA LEU A 114 -4.44 9.74 5.30
C LEU A 114 -5.35 10.72 6.04
N ASP A 115 -5.72 11.85 5.42
CA ASP A 115 -6.47 12.95 6.06
C ASP A 115 -5.78 13.46 7.35
N LEU A 116 -4.44 13.41 7.39
CA LEU A 116 -3.63 13.87 8.51
C LEU A 116 -3.05 15.27 8.23
N GLU A 117 -2.65 15.96 9.32
CA GLU A 117 -1.93 17.22 9.21
C GLU A 117 -0.66 17.07 8.35
N PRO A 118 -0.40 18.04 7.43
CA PRO A 118 0.72 17.98 6.49
C PRO A 118 2.05 18.31 7.17
N THR A 119 2.57 17.41 7.98
CA THR A 119 3.84 17.55 8.69
C THR A 119 4.94 16.68 8.07
N GLN A 120 6.19 16.86 8.52
CA GLN A 120 7.33 16.03 8.16
C GLN A 120 7.48 14.77 9.05
N GLU A 121 6.52 14.52 9.94
CA GLU A 121 6.55 13.33 10.78
C GLU A 121 6.47 12.05 9.95
N PRO A 122 7.20 11.00 10.33
CA PRO A 122 7.13 9.69 9.69
C PRO A 122 5.69 9.14 9.65
N VAL A 123 5.38 8.41 8.59
CA VAL A 123 4.08 7.74 8.43
C VAL A 123 4.20 6.30 8.91
N THR A 124 3.83 6.07 10.15
CA THR A 124 3.80 4.74 10.77
C THR A 124 2.38 4.30 11.07
N GLY A 125 2.15 2.99 11.21
CA GLY A 125 0.83 2.49 11.57
C GLY A 125 0.82 1.03 11.98
N VAL A 126 -0.25 0.62 12.67
CA VAL A 126 -0.51 -0.76 13.10
C VAL A 126 -1.92 -1.13 12.69
N TRP A 127 -2.09 -2.31 12.13
CA TRP A 127 -3.38 -2.89 11.74
C TRP A 127 -3.48 -4.32 12.26
N ASP A 128 -4.46 -4.58 13.10
CA ASP A 128 -4.77 -5.92 13.59
C ASP A 128 -5.83 -6.56 12.69
N LEU A 129 -5.48 -7.68 12.06
CA LEU A 129 -6.27 -8.38 11.05
C LEU A 129 -6.54 -9.82 11.50
N ASP A 130 -7.44 -10.02 12.45
CA ASP A 130 -7.90 -11.33 12.94
C ASP A 130 -6.73 -12.32 13.22
N GLY A 131 -5.82 -11.94 14.10
CA GLY A 131 -4.65 -12.74 14.50
C GLY A 131 -3.39 -12.50 13.66
N LEU A 132 -3.43 -11.59 12.69
CA LEU A 132 -2.27 -11.05 12.00
C LEU A 132 -2.13 -9.56 12.30
N ARG A 133 -0.97 -9.13 12.74
CA ARG A 133 -0.64 -7.71 12.94
C ARG A 133 0.29 -7.24 11.83
N LEU A 134 -0.14 -6.19 11.10
CA LEU A 134 0.71 -5.47 10.15
C LEU A 134 1.25 -4.21 10.83
N ILE A 135 2.56 -3.97 10.70
CA ILE A 135 3.24 -2.80 11.23
C ILE A 135 3.95 -2.12 10.05
N ALA A 136 3.61 -0.86 9.77
CA ALA A 136 4.31 -0.05 8.79
C ALA A 136 5.27 0.91 9.47
N LEU A 137 6.49 0.99 8.93
CA LEU A 137 7.52 1.93 9.28
C LEU A 137 7.83 2.81 8.08
N ASP A 138 8.15 4.07 8.31
CA ASP A 138 8.54 5.01 7.28
C ASP A 138 10.05 5.16 7.26
N THR A 139 10.70 4.47 6.33
CA THR A 139 12.14 4.54 6.14
C THR A 139 12.57 5.67 5.19
N SER A 140 11.64 6.44 4.63
CA SER A 140 11.99 7.56 3.76
C SER A 140 12.77 8.62 4.54
N VAL A 141 13.76 9.22 3.89
CA VAL A 141 14.52 10.36 4.45
C VAL A 141 14.28 11.57 3.55
N PRO A 142 13.56 12.61 4.04
CA PRO A 142 13.19 13.75 3.22
C PRO A 142 14.39 14.37 2.47
N GLY A 143 14.26 14.45 1.12
CA GLY A 143 15.31 14.97 0.23
C GLY A 143 16.44 13.99 -0.09
N TRP A 144 16.34 12.71 0.31
CA TRP A 144 17.32 11.68 0.02
C TRP A 144 16.70 10.42 -0.57
N HIS A 145 17.51 9.62 -1.28
CA HIS A 145 17.07 8.36 -1.87
C HIS A 145 17.40 7.11 -1.04
N HIS A 146 18.12 7.27 0.08
CA HIS A 146 18.39 6.17 0.99
C HIS A 146 17.31 6.10 2.06
N GLY A 147 17.14 4.92 2.66
CA GLY A 147 16.26 4.71 3.81
C GLY A 147 17.03 4.75 5.12
N ASP A 148 16.37 5.20 6.19
CA ASP A 148 16.85 5.14 7.56
C ASP A 148 15.67 5.02 8.54
N LEU A 149 15.94 4.54 9.75
CA LEU A 149 15.00 4.51 10.85
C LEU A 149 15.57 5.28 12.02
N ASP A 150 14.88 6.33 12.43
CA ASP A 150 15.28 7.10 13.61
C ASP A 150 14.97 6.37 14.94
N ASP A 151 15.63 6.83 16.01
CA ASP A 151 15.46 6.25 17.36
C ASP A 151 14.02 6.33 17.88
N ALA A 152 13.23 7.31 17.41
CA ALA A 152 11.83 7.47 17.79
C ALA A 152 10.97 6.36 17.21
N GLN A 153 11.14 6.04 15.91
CA GLN A 153 10.45 4.93 15.26
C GLN A 153 10.89 3.57 15.85
N LEU A 154 12.17 3.40 16.16
CA LEU A 154 12.67 2.16 16.78
C LEU A 154 12.08 1.98 18.20
N SER A 155 11.99 3.06 18.98
CA SER A 155 11.36 3.03 20.29
C SER A 155 9.87 2.72 20.22
N TRP A 156 9.15 3.37 19.30
CA TRP A 156 7.74 3.11 19.03
C TRP A 156 7.50 1.65 18.59
N LEU A 157 8.32 1.13 17.67
CA LEU A 157 8.24 -0.29 17.24
C LEU A 157 8.42 -1.24 18.43
N ALA A 158 9.40 -0.96 19.30
CA ALA A 158 9.64 -1.78 20.49
C ALA A 158 8.46 -1.76 21.47
N GLU A 159 7.69 -0.68 21.53
CA GLU A 159 6.45 -0.61 22.33
C GLU A 159 5.32 -1.42 21.68
N VAL A 160 5.09 -1.22 20.40
CA VAL A 160 4.06 -1.95 19.62
C VAL A 160 4.25 -3.48 19.67
N LEU A 161 5.51 -3.95 19.67
CA LEU A 161 5.83 -5.38 19.73
C LEU A 161 5.64 -6.01 21.13
N ARG A 162 5.36 -5.21 22.18
CA ARG A 162 5.08 -5.72 23.53
C ARG A 162 3.60 -5.94 23.79
N GLU A 163 2.76 -5.38 22.97
CA GLU A 163 1.29 -5.53 23.03
C GLU A 163 0.83 -6.83 22.35
#